data_62f4a3628b8f53b42fc35361852fbc2a
#
_entry.id   62f4a3628b8f53b42fc35361852fbc2a
#
_cell.length_a   1.000
_cell.length_b   1.000
_cell.length_c   1.000
_cell.angle_alpha   90.00
_cell.angle_beta   90.00
_cell.angle_gamma   90.00
#
_symmetry.space_group_name_H-M   'P 1'
#
loop_
_entity.id
_entity.type
_entity.pdbx_description
1 polymer ?
#
loop_
_entity_poly.entity_id
_entity_poly.type
_entity_poly.pdbx_seq_one_letter_code
_entity_poly.pdbx_strand_id
1 'polypeptide(L)'
;MNMMMTRIAFKTAVFLALLVFISGCASGVRNPSGVPVTEMQADERGFVAGTGIESQDLVSVTDKMARSLVDTPEINNFPGMPRIVLDPVINNTRFPIQQDIFLTRIRTLLNSRTRGKMRFLARERMDALQAERDMKRSGEVTSSFDPNIQEFKGADFFLTGKLDGQTTRTSAGTSDYVLYSFQLIDARTSEIIWEDFSELKKQGLEDASYR
;
A
#
# COMPACT_ATOMS: atom_id res chain seq x y z
N MET A 1 27.75 -59.71 15.17
CA MET A 1 27.68 -58.42 15.89
C MET A 1 28.17 -57.24 15.05
N ASN A 2 29.15 -57.39 14.16
CA ASN A 2 29.74 -56.30 13.37
C ASN A 2 28.84 -55.75 12.26
N MET A 3 27.98 -56.54 11.62
CA MET A 3 27.16 -56.10 10.46
C MET A 3 25.98 -55.21 10.85
N MET A 4 25.50 -55.29 12.10
CA MET A 4 24.43 -54.43 12.61
C MET A 4 24.93 -53.04 12.99
N MET A 5 26.14 -52.94 13.56
CA MET A 5 26.76 -51.64 13.89
C MET A 5 27.12 -50.84 12.67
N THR A 6 27.58 -51.48 11.58
CA THR A 6 27.89 -50.78 10.32
C THR A 6 26.65 -50.20 9.65
N ARG A 7 25.50 -50.86 9.74
CA ARG A 7 24.22 -50.38 9.19
C ARG A 7 23.63 -49.19 9.98
N ILE A 8 23.86 -49.15 11.29
CA ILE A 8 23.43 -48.04 12.16
C ILE A 8 24.33 -46.82 11.87
N ALA A 9 25.65 -47.00 11.81
CA ALA A 9 26.59 -45.93 11.52
C ALA A 9 26.35 -45.31 10.12
N PHE A 10 26.02 -46.14 9.13
CA PHE A 10 25.70 -45.63 7.78
C PHE A 10 24.39 -44.83 7.76
N LYS A 11 23.34 -45.27 8.47
CA LYS A 11 22.06 -44.53 8.56
C LYS A 11 22.20 -43.21 9.29
N THR A 12 23.00 -43.17 10.38
CA THR A 12 23.28 -41.91 11.08
C THR A 12 24.13 -40.95 10.28
N ALA A 13 25.10 -41.42 9.49
CA ALA A 13 25.89 -40.58 8.60
C ALA A 13 25.04 -39.99 7.45
N VAL A 14 24.14 -40.77 6.86
CA VAL A 14 23.20 -40.29 5.82
C VAL A 14 22.20 -39.27 6.40
N PHE A 15 21.71 -39.48 7.63
CA PHE A 15 20.80 -38.55 8.27
C PHE A 15 21.51 -37.23 8.65
N LEU A 16 22.76 -37.31 9.10
CA LEU A 16 23.57 -36.11 9.39
C LEU A 16 23.95 -35.34 8.12
N ALA A 17 24.22 -36.03 7.02
CA ALA A 17 24.48 -35.41 5.72
C ALA A 17 23.22 -34.72 5.15
N LEU A 18 22.04 -35.29 5.38
CA LEU A 18 20.77 -34.69 4.94
C LEU A 18 20.42 -33.40 5.71
N LEU A 19 20.81 -33.31 6.99
CA LEU A 19 20.61 -32.13 7.82
C LEU A 19 21.49 -30.93 7.41
N VAL A 20 22.64 -31.17 6.80
CA VAL A 20 23.55 -30.12 6.33
C VAL A 20 23.01 -29.44 5.05
N PHE A 21 22.16 -30.13 4.27
CA PHE A 21 21.56 -29.54 3.05
C PHE A 21 20.36 -28.62 3.33
N ILE A 22 19.82 -28.58 4.56
CA ILE A 22 18.67 -27.73 4.92
C ILE A 22 19.12 -26.35 5.42
N SER A 23 20.39 -26.12 5.67
CA SER A 23 20.94 -24.82 6.07
C SER A 23 21.24 -23.88 4.90
N GLY A 24 20.64 -24.12 3.73
CA GLY A 24 20.77 -23.30 2.55
C GLY A 24 19.78 -22.15 2.51
N CYS A 25 20.33 -20.95 2.55
CA CYS A 25 19.76 -19.71 2.03
C CYS A 25 18.77 -18.95 2.91
N ALA A 26 19.27 -18.33 3.97
CA ALA A 26 18.88 -16.96 4.25
C ALA A 26 19.84 -16.03 3.47
N SER A 27 19.75 -16.02 2.16
CA SER A 27 20.43 -15.00 1.35
C SER A 27 19.62 -13.72 1.47
N GLY A 28 20.02 -12.83 2.39
CA GLY A 28 19.60 -11.44 2.31
C GLY A 28 19.88 -10.95 0.88
N VAL A 29 18.95 -10.22 0.30
CA VAL A 29 19.08 -9.65 -1.04
C VAL A 29 20.37 -8.82 -1.06
N ARG A 30 21.38 -9.33 -1.73
CA ARG A 30 22.63 -8.59 -1.99
C ARG A 30 22.65 -8.26 -3.46
N ASN A 31 22.92 -7.00 -3.76
CA ASN A 31 23.22 -6.64 -5.15
C ASN A 31 24.46 -7.45 -5.60
N PRO A 32 24.32 -8.40 -6.53
CA PRO A 32 25.46 -9.14 -7.03
C PRO A 32 26.45 -8.16 -7.69
N SER A 33 27.71 -8.26 -7.37
CA SER A 33 28.75 -7.45 -8.00
C SER A 33 28.68 -7.56 -9.53
N GLY A 34 28.56 -6.43 -10.21
CA GLY A 34 28.46 -6.36 -11.67
C GLY A 34 27.04 -6.40 -12.24
N VAL A 35 25.99 -6.53 -11.45
CA VAL A 35 24.60 -6.38 -11.90
C VAL A 35 24.16 -4.92 -11.72
N PRO A 36 23.88 -4.17 -12.81
CA PRO A 36 23.52 -2.77 -12.73
C PRO A 36 22.12 -2.52 -12.14
N VAL A 37 21.21 -3.50 -12.27
CA VAL A 37 19.83 -3.43 -11.79
C VAL A 37 19.43 -4.78 -11.18
N THR A 38 18.76 -4.73 -10.02
CA THR A 38 18.18 -5.91 -9.37
C THR A 38 16.66 -5.71 -9.26
N GLU A 39 15.90 -6.65 -9.79
CA GLU A 39 14.46 -6.69 -9.68
C GLU A 39 14.07 -7.25 -8.30
N MET A 40 13.18 -6.55 -7.58
CA MET A 40 12.77 -6.89 -6.22
C MET A 40 11.26 -6.71 -6.06
N GLN A 41 10.66 -7.42 -5.10
CA GLN A 41 9.29 -7.15 -4.69
C GLN A 41 9.20 -5.82 -3.94
N ALA A 42 8.07 -5.12 -4.07
CA ALA A 42 7.92 -3.79 -3.46
C ALA A 42 7.87 -3.81 -1.92
N ASP A 43 7.59 -4.96 -1.32
CA ASP A 43 7.56 -5.20 0.13
C ASP A 43 8.88 -5.72 0.70
N GLU A 44 9.86 -6.00 -0.17
CA GLU A 44 11.19 -6.40 0.26
C GLU A 44 12.04 -5.19 0.63
N ARG A 45 12.86 -5.37 1.66
CA ARG A 45 13.86 -4.36 2.02
C ARG A 45 15.04 -4.43 1.06
N GLY A 46 15.23 -3.36 0.29
CA GLY A 46 16.37 -3.22 -0.61
C GLY A 46 17.71 -3.03 0.11
N PHE A 47 18.79 -3.23 -0.65
CA PHE A 47 20.15 -2.87 -0.20
C PHE A 47 20.42 -1.36 -0.30
N VAL A 48 19.64 -0.63 -1.11
CA VAL A 48 19.60 0.82 -1.17
C VAL A 48 18.40 1.26 -0.33
N ALA A 49 18.63 1.63 0.90
CA ALA A 49 17.59 2.08 1.82
C ALA A 49 18.13 3.23 2.68
N GLY A 50 17.25 4.14 3.03
CA GLY A 50 17.55 5.28 3.89
C GLY A 50 16.64 5.35 5.11
N THR A 51 16.62 6.49 5.76
CA THR A 51 15.75 6.76 6.92
C THR A 51 14.37 7.26 6.51
N GLY A 52 14.13 7.47 5.20
CA GLY A 52 12.89 8.00 4.65
C GLY A 52 11.81 6.96 4.38
N ILE A 53 10.82 7.41 3.61
CA ILE A 53 9.67 6.60 3.20
C ILE A 53 10.08 5.72 2.02
N GLU A 54 10.03 4.42 2.22
CA GLU A 54 10.41 3.39 1.25
C GLU A 54 9.17 2.64 0.72
N SER A 55 9.34 1.90 -0.38
CA SER A 55 8.24 1.12 -0.98
C SER A 55 7.63 0.10 -0.03
N GLN A 56 8.45 -0.56 0.77
CA GLN A 56 8.00 -1.52 1.79
C GLN A 56 7.08 -0.89 2.85
N ASP A 57 7.36 0.38 3.23
CA ASP A 57 6.53 1.12 4.17
C ASP A 57 5.15 1.38 3.58
N LEU A 58 5.13 1.86 2.32
CA LEU A 58 3.90 2.08 1.56
C LEU A 58 3.06 0.80 1.47
N VAL A 59 3.68 -0.33 1.14
CA VAL A 59 2.98 -1.62 1.04
C VAL A 59 2.40 -2.01 2.39
N SER A 60 3.20 -2.01 3.43
CA SER A 60 2.79 -2.41 4.79
C SER A 60 1.66 -1.54 5.34
N VAL A 61 1.81 -0.22 5.23
CA VAL A 61 0.80 0.75 5.72
C VAL A 61 -0.51 0.60 4.97
N THR A 62 -0.47 0.60 3.63
CA THR A 62 -1.70 0.51 2.82
C THR A 62 -2.43 -0.81 3.01
N ASP A 63 -1.71 -1.91 3.18
CA ASP A 63 -2.29 -3.22 3.47
C ASP A 63 -2.98 -3.26 4.84
N LYS A 64 -2.35 -2.67 5.86
CA LYS A 64 -2.95 -2.54 7.19
C LYS A 64 -4.24 -1.72 7.13
N MET A 65 -4.18 -0.53 6.54
CA MET A 65 -5.32 0.38 6.43
C MET A 65 -6.48 -0.25 5.64
N ALA A 66 -6.19 -0.91 4.52
CA ALA A 66 -7.23 -1.55 3.72
C ALA A 66 -7.93 -2.69 4.48
N ARG A 67 -7.22 -3.45 5.31
CA ARG A 67 -7.84 -4.49 6.15
C ARG A 67 -8.72 -3.88 7.22
N SER A 68 -8.21 -2.90 7.96
CA SER A 68 -8.93 -2.22 9.03
C SER A 68 -10.21 -1.55 8.51
N LEU A 69 -10.13 -0.86 7.37
CA LEU A 69 -11.27 -0.18 6.78
C LEU A 69 -12.39 -1.13 6.34
N VAL A 70 -12.04 -2.28 5.76
CA VAL A 70 -13.03 -3.28 5.32
C VAL A 70 -13.84 -3.85 6.49
N ASP A 71 -13.24 -3.93 7.67
CA ASP A 71 -13.87 -4.45 8.88
C ASP A 71 -14.73 -3.41 9.62
N THR A 72 -14.79 -2.17 9.13
CA THR A 72 -15.56 -1.08 9.72
C THR A 72 -17.07 -1.38 9.64
N PRO A 73 -17.81 -1.34 10.77
CA PRO A 73 -19.23 -1.65 10.81
C PRO A 73 -20.09 -0.78 9.87
N GLU A 74 -19.76 0.51 9.75
CA GLU A 74 -20.45 1.47 8.90
C GLU A 74 -20.35 1.12 7.41
N ILE A 75 -19.25 0.51 7.01
CA ILE A 75 -19.08 -0.01 5.65
C ILE A 75 -19.81 -1.34 5.46
N ASN A 76 -19.67 -2.25 6.43
CA ASN A 76 -20.26 -3.59 6.33
C ASN A 76 -21.79 -3.58 6.39
N ASN A 77 -22.37 -2.67 7.17
CA ASN A 77 -23.82 -2.55 7.37
C ASN A 77 -24.45 -1.45 6.50
N PHE A 78 -23.70 -0.85 5.59
CA PHE A 78 -24.23 0.21 4.73
C PHE A 78 -25.36 -0.33 3.84
N PRO A 79 -26.50 0.37 3.75
CA PRO A 79 -27.62 -0.06 2.91
C PRO A 79 -27.27 0.09 1.43
N GLY A 80 -26.79 -0.98 0.82
CA GLY A 80 -26.35 -1.01 -0.56
C GLY A 80 -24.83 -0.97 -0.71
N MET A 81 -24.32 -0.23 -1.70
CA MET A 81 -22.89 -0.10 -1.97
C MET A 81 -22.44 1.33 -1.65
N PRO A 82 -21.67 1.56 -0.59
CA PRO A 82 -21.16 2.88 -0.27
C PRO A 82 -20.27 3.41 -1.39
N ARG A 83 -20.37 4.71 -1.66
CA ARG A 83 -19.58 5.42 -2.65
C ARG A 83 -18.56 6.29 -1.94
N ILE A 84 -17.30 6.03 -2.24
CA ILE A 84 -16.18 6.66 -1.57
C ILE A 84 -15.43 7.56 -2.56
N VAL A 85 -15.13 8.78 -2.13
CA VAL A 85 -14.17 9.68 -2.77
C VAL A 85 -12.85 9.59 -2.02
N LEU A 86 -11.75 9.53 -2.75
CA LEU A 86 -10.42 9.64 -2.19
C LEU A 86 -9.96 11.09 -2.28
N ASP A 87 -9.61 11.67 -1.14
CA ASP A 87 -8.96 12.97 -1.10
C ASP A 87 -7.43 12.82 -1.16
N PRO A 88 -6.70 13.81 -1.71
CA PRO A 88 -5.25 13.77 -1.71
C PRO A 88 -4.66 13.60 -0.31
N VAL A 89 -3.65 12.75 -0.19
CA VAL A 89 -2.92 12.58 1.08
C VAL A 89 -2.08 13.82 1.35
N ILE A 90 -2.19 14.36 2.57
CA ILE A 90 -1.38 15.50 3.01
C ILE A 90 -0.01 15.01 3.47
N ASN A 91 1.06 15.52 2.87
CA ASN A 91 2.44 15.19 3.25
C ASN A 91 3.10 16.32 4.04
N ASN A 92 3.23 16.13 5.34
CA ASN A 92 3.95 17.00 6.27
C ASN A 92 5.32 16.44 6.69
N THR A 93 5.86 15.52 5.90
CA THR A 93 7.21 15.00 6.12
C THR A 93 8.24 15.79 5.31
N ARG A 94 9.51 15.64 5.65
CA ARG A 94 10.62 16.19 4.85
C ARG A 94 10.89 15.41 3.56
N PHE A 95 10.24 14.26 3.37
CA PHE A 95 10.47 13.39 2.22
C PHE A 95 9.54 13.74 1.08
N PRO A 96 10.06 13.96 -0.15
CA PRO A 96 9.23 14.10 -1.33
C PRO A 96 8.59 12.74 -1.66
N ILE A 97 7.28 12.68 -1.67
CA ILE A 97 6.52 11.48 -2.07
C ILE A 97 5.45 11.85 -3.08
N GLN A 98 5.15 10.93 -3.97
CA GLN A 98 3.98 11.04 -4.82
C GLN A 98 2.73 10.58 -4.04
N GLN A 99 1.96 11.54 -3.59
CA GLN A 99 0.79 11.31 -2.73
C GLN A 99 -0.24 10.36 -3.37
N ASP A 100 -0.39 10.42 -4.69
CA ASP A 100 -1.33 9.59 -5.44
C ASP A 100 -1.02 8.08 -5.40
N ILE A 101 0.23 7.70 -5.12
CA ILE A 101 0.61 6.29 -5.00
C ILE A 101 -0.12 5.64 -3.84
N PHE A 102 -0.21 6.30 -2.67
CA PHE A 102 -0.95 5.81 -1.50
C PHE A 102 -2.42 5.58 -1.82
N LEU A 103 -3.07 6.59 -2.38
CA LEU A 103 -4.49 6.53 -2.71
C LEU A 103 -4.79 5.47 -3.76
N THR A 104 -3.97 5.39 -4.80
CA THR A 104 -4.13 4.39 -5.87
C THR A 104 -3.97 2.98 -5.29
N ARG A 105 -2.98 2.76 -4.43
CA ARG A 105 -2.76 1.45 -3.81
C ARG A 105 -3.90 1.06 -2.88
N ILE A 106 -4.33 1.96 -1.98
CA ILE A 106 -5.47 1.71 -1.07
C ILE A 106 -6.73 1.40 -1.89
N ARG A 107 -7.06 2.22 -2.89
CA ARG A 107 -8.23 2.00 -3.75
C ARG A 107 -8.19 0.65 -4.44
N THR A 108 -7.05 0.27 -5.02
CA THR A 108 -6.89 -1.01 -5.72
C THR A 108 -7.05 -2.19 -4.76
N LEU A 109 -6.46 -2.11 -3.57
CA LEU A 109 -6.60 -3.13 -2.54
C LEU A 109 -8.05 -3.25 -2.05
N LEU A 110 -8.71 -2.13 -1.79
CA LEU A 110 -10.11 -2.12 -1.35
C LEU A 110 -11.03 -2.69 -2.45
N ASN A 111 -10.87 -2.29 -3.70
CA ASN A 111 -11.63 -2.85 -4.80
C ASN A 111 -11.47 -4.37 -4.93
N SER A 112 -10.24 -4.87 -4.80
CA SER A 112 -9.95 -6.30 -4.90
C SER A 112 -10.51 -7.10 -3.70
N ARG A 113 -10.39 -6.56 -2.49
CA ARG A 113 -10.81 -7.24 -1.25
C ARG A 113 -12.33 -7.22 -1.05
N THR A 114 -12.97 -6.13 -1.39
CA THR A 114 -14.42 -5.96 -1.14
C THR A 114 -15.30 -6.62 -2.20
N ARG A 115 -14.71 -7.08 -3.32
CA ARG A 115 -15.44 -7.75 -4.40
C ARG A 115 -16.69 -6.98 -4.84
N GLY A 116 -16.60 -5.66 -4.91
CA GLY A 116 -17.68 -4.78 -5.33
C GLY A 116 -18.66 -4.36 -4.23
N LYS A 117 -18.38 -4.65 -2.96
CA LYS A 117 -19.20 -4.16 -1.83
C LYS A 117 -19.11 -2.64 -1.63
N MET A 118 -18.14 -1.97 -2.23
CA MET A 118 -18.00 -0.52 -2.24
C MET A 118 -17.65 0.00 -3.64
N ARG A 119 -17.89 1.26 -3.90
CA ARG A 119 -17.59 1.94 -5.16
C ARG A 119 -16.73 3.15 -4.92
N PHE A 120 -15.71 3.35 -5.75
CA PHE A 120 -14.91 4.57 -5.75
C PHE A 120 -15.36 5.49 -6.88
N LEU A 121 -15.50 6.77 -6.57
CA LEU A 121 -15.86 7.81 -7.54
C LEU A 121 -14.60 8.49 -8.06
N ALA A 122 -14.44 8.49 -9.37
CA ALA A 122 -13.29 9.09 -10.06
C ALA A 122 -13.47 10.61 -10.20
N ARG A 123 -13.37 11.34 -9.10
CA ARG A 123 -13.56 12.80 -9.08
C ARG A 123 -12.53 13.53 -9.93
N GLU A 124 -11.33 12.99 -10.02
CA GLU A 124 -10.25 13.49 -10.85
C GLU A 124 -10.55 13.45 -12.38
N ARG A 125 -11.63 12.75 -12.79
CA ARG A 125 -12.04 12.59 -14.18
C ARG A 125 -13.33 13.34 -14.53
N MET A 126 -13.86 14.13 -13.61
CA MET A 126 -15.18 14.78 -13.81
C MET A 126 -15.24 15.62 -15.08
N ASP A 127 -14.22 16.42 -15.35
CA ASP A 127 -14.20 17.30 -16.53
C ASP A 127 -14.20 16.49 -17.85
N ALA A 128 -13.39 15.43 -17.91
CA ALA A 128 -13.36 14.53 -19.07
C ALA A 128 -14.69 13.78 -19.27
N LEU A 129 -15.32 13.35 -18.17
CA LEU A 129 -16.62 12.70 -18.21
C LEU A 129 -17.74 13.66 -18.63
N GLN A 130 -17.65 14.91 -18.22
CA GLN A 130 -18.59 15.94 -18.64
C GLN A 130 -18.44 16.25 -20.13
N ALA A 131 -17.21 16.44 -20.61
CA ALA A 131 -16.93 16.65 -22.03
C ALA A 131 -17.45 15.50 -22.90
N GLU A 132 -17.22 14.25 -22.49
CA GLU A 132 -17.75 13.06 -23.19
C GLU A 132 -19.29 13.05 -23.25
N ARG A 133 -19.94 13.48 -22.16
CA ARG A 133 -21.42 13.61 -22.13
C ARG A 133 -21.92 14.66 -23.10
N ASP A 134 -21.23 15.79 -23.19
CA ASP A 134 -21.62 16.86 -24.05
C ASP A 134 -21.44 16.49 -25.53
N MET A 135 -20.36 15.80 -25.90
CA MET A 135 -20.17 15.22 -27.23
C MET A 135 -21.27 14.19 -27.60
N LYS A 136 -21.71 13.37 -26.63
CA LYS A 136 -22.83 12.43 -26.84
C LYS A 136 -24.14 13.14 -27.06
N ARG A 137 -24.40 14.23 -26.34
CA ARG A 137 -25.61 15.05 -26.49
C ARG A 137 -25.65 15.83 -27.80
N SER A 138 -24.50 16.29 -28.25
CA SER A 138 -24.38 16.97 -29.54
C SER A 138 -24.43 16.04 -30.73
N GLY A 139 -24.27 14.73 -30.53
CA GLY A 139 -24.24 13.73 -31.60
C GLY A 139 -22.88 13.61 -32.29
N GLU A 140 -21.84 14.25 -31.77
CA GLU A 140 -20.47 14.13 -32.27
C GLU A 140 -19.88 12.73 -32.09
N VAL A 141 -20.30 12.01 -31.04
CA VAL A 141 -19.93 10.63 -30.80
C VAL A 141 -21.16 9.77 -30.58
N THR A 142 -21.05 8.48 -30.94
CA THR A 142 -22.14 7.52 -30.76
C THR A 142 -22.28 7.11 -29.29
N SER A 143 -23.53 6.87 -28.87
CA SER A 143 -23.81 6.31 -27.55
C SER A 143 -24.65 5.06 -27.70
N SER A 144 -24.28 3.97 -27.00
CA SER A 144 -25.11 2.77 -26.88
C SER A 144 -26.26 2.92 -25.90
N PHE A 145 -26.26 4.01 -25.11
CA PHE A 145 -27.25 4.33 -24.08
C PHE A 145 -27.78 5.76 -24.31
N ASP A 146 -28.98 6.00 -23.81
CA ASP A 146 -29.60 7.32 -23.87
C ASP A 146 -28.64 8.39 -23.29
N PRO A 147 -28.31 9.43 -24.09
CA PRO A 147 -27.49 10.54 -23.60
C PRO A 147 -28.20 11.38 -22.52
N ASN A 148 -29.50 11.25 -22.32
CA ASN A 148 -30.24 11.84 -21.19
C ASN A 148 -29.94 11.17 -19.87
N ILE A 149 -28.85 11.20 -19.53
CA ILE A 149 -28.00 10.44 -18.71
C ILE A 149 -28.23 10.73 -17.25
N GLN A 150 -28.15 9.66 -16.48
CA GLN A 150 -28.16 9.70 -15.02
C GLN A 150 -27.16 10.74 -14.49
N GLU A 151 -27.56 11.45 -13.46
CA GLU A 151 -26.69 12.36 -12.72
C GLU A 151 -25.43 11.67 -12.21
N PHE A 152 -24.37 12.43 -12.03
CA PHE A 152 -23.20 11.93 -11.31
C PHE A 152 -23.58 11.58 -9.89
N LYS A 153 -23.12 10.43 -9.44
CA LYS A 153 -23.42 9.99 -8.06
C LYS A 153 -22.64 10.82 -7.04
N GLY A 154 -23.30 11.16 -5.95
CA GLY A 154 -22.67 11.75 -4.77
C GLY A 154 -21.80 10.75 -4.02
N ALA A 155 -20.87 11.24 -3.21
CA ALA A 155 -20.14 10.44 -2.25
C ALA A 155 -20.99 10.21 -1.00
N ASP A 156 -20.87 9.00 -0.44
CA ASP A 156 -21.38 8.70 0.91
C ASP A 156 -20.26 8.95 1.94
N PHE A 157 -19.00 8.71 1.55
CA PHE A 157 -17.83 8.89 2.40
C PHE A 157 -16.66 9.53 1.65
N PHE A 158 -15.80 10.21 2.41
CA PHE A 158 -14.48 10.66 1.99
C PHE A 158 -13.41 9.88 2.74
N LEU A 159 -12.46 9.29 2.01
CA LEU A 159 -11.26 8.69 2.57
C LEU A 159 -10.10 9.66 2.36
N THR A 160 -9.53 10.14 3.45
CA THR A 160 -8.40 11.05 3.47
C THR A 160 -7.23 10.48 4.26
N GLY A 161 -6.03 11.02 4.06
CA GLY A 161 -4.84 10.59 4.76
C GLY A 161 -3.88 11.74 5.01
N LYS A 162 -3.03 11.54 6.03
CA LYS A 162 -2.01 12.50 6.42
C LYS A 162 -0.74 11.77 6.84
N LEU A 163 0.42 12.30 6.44
CA LEU A 163 1.72 11.87 6.87
C LEU A 163 2.38 13.01 7.64
N ASP A 164 2.64 12.78 8.93
CA ASP A 164 3.37 13.70 9.79
C ASP A 164 4.75 13.12 10.11
N GLY A 165 5.79 13.93 9.99
CA GLY A 165 7.17 13.49 10.16
C GLY A 165 7.91 14.27 11.25
N GLN A 166 8.77 13.58 11.99
CA GLN A 166 9.70 14.18 12.94
C GLN A 166 11.11 13.65 12.70
N THR A 167 12.08 14.56 12.55
CA THR A 167 13.48 14.23 12.32
C THR A 167 14.33 14.69 13.48
N THR A 168 15.20 13.81 13.98
CA THR A 168 16.24 14.13 14.95
C THR A 168 17.60 13.83 14.36
N ARG A 169 18.55 14.78 14.44
CA ARG A 169 19.94 14.63 13.97
C ARG A 169 20.92 14.79 15.13
N THR A 170 21.91 13.90 15.13
CA THR A 170 23.02 13.93 16.08
C THR A 170 24.32 13.60 15.35
N SER A 171 25.46 13.67 16.05
CA SER A 171 26.75 13.22 15.51
C SER A 171 26.78 11.72 15.21
N ALA A 172 25.86 10.92 15.79
CA ALA A 172 25.75 9.48 15.58
C ALA A 172 24.87 9.12 14.38
N GLY A 173 24.14 10.08 13.79
CA GLY A 173 23.26 9.84 12.65
C GLY A 173 21.92 10.55 12.73
N THR A 174 21.02 10.14 11.85
CA THR A 174 19.67 10.68 11.71
C THR A 174 18.63 9.65 12.14
N SER A 175 17.62 10.12 12.85
CA SER A 175 16.43 9.35 13.21
C SER A 175 15.20 10.03 12.63
N ASP A 176 14.45 9.33 11.81
CA ASP A 176 13.19 9.77 11.23
C ASP A 176 12.05 8.94 11.77
N TYR A 177 11.01 9.62 12.23
CA TYR A 177 9.73 9.06 12.62
C TYR A 177 8.68 9.59 11.67
N VAL A 178 7.81 8.70 11.17
CA VAL A 178 6.68 9.05 10.30
C VAL A 178 5.42 8.40 10.84
N LEU A 179 4.41 9.24 11.10
CA LEU A 179 3.05 8.83 11.43
C LEU A 179 2.21 8.89 10.16
N TYR A 180 1.61 7.77 9.79
CA TYR A 180 0.64 7.63 8.70
C TYR A 180 -0.74 7.53 9.33
N SER A 181 -1.61 8.48 9.13
CA SER A 181 -2.98 8.47 9.61
C SER A 181 -3.98 8.53 8.46
N PHE A 182 -5.07 7.79 8.56
CA PHE A 182 -6.15 7.76 7.57
C PHE A 182 -7.49 7.84 8.28
N GLN A 183 -8.44 8.53 7.65
CA GLN A 183 -9.77 8.77 8.19
C GLN A 183 -10.83 8.53 7.12
N LEU A 184 -11.94 7.90 7.51
CA LEU A 184 -13.15 7.83 6.72
C LEU A 184 -14.21 8.76 7.33
N ILE A 185 -14.68 9.69 6.53
CA ILE A 185 -15.57 10.78 6.96
C ILE A 185 -16.92 10.59 6.27
N ASP A 186 -18.02 10.62 7.04
CA ASP A 186 -19.38 10.64 6.49
C ASP A 186 -19.62 12.00 5.79
N ALA A 187 -19.99 11.94 4.51
CA ALA A 187 -20.16 13.13 3.67
C ALA A 187 -21.38 13.99 4.07
N ARG A 188 -22.29 13.46 4.87
CA ARG A 188 -23.52 14.15 5.28
C ARG A 188 -23.38 14.83 6.64
N THR A 189 -22.68 14.14 7.58
CA THR A 189 -22.60 14.59 8.98
C THR A 189 -21.24 15.19 9.32
N SER A 190 -20.22 14.97 8.48
CA SER A 190 -18.82 15.32 8.75
C SER A 190 -18.22 14.57 9.94
N GLU A 191 -18.83 13.46 10.34
CA GLU A 191 -18.32 12.61 11.41
C GLU A 191 -17.20 11.72 10.88
N ILE A 192 -16.11 11.58 11.64
CA ILE A 192 -15.08 10.58 11.39
C ILE A 192 -15.61 9.25 11.91
N ILE A 193 -15.96 8.35 11.00
CA ILE A 193 -16.57 7.06 11.35
C ILE A 193 -15.54 5.95 11.46
N TRP A 194 -14.34 6.16 10.91
CA TRP A 194 -13.19 5.27 11.05
C TRP A 194 -11.92 6.09 10.99
N GLU A 195 -10.99 5.72 11.83
CA GLU A 195 -9.65 6.26 11.82
C GLU A 195 -8.68 5.15 12.22
N ASP A 196 -7.55 5.07 11.52
CA ASP A 196 -6.45 4.17 11.88
C ASP A 196 -5.11 4.80 11.52
N PHE A 197 -4.05 4.33 12.17
CA PHE A 197 -2.71 4.85 11.94
C PHE A 197 -1.67 3.74 11.88
N SER A 198 -0.55 4.06 11.29
CA SER A 198 0.67 3.28 11.36
C SER A 198 1.84 4.23 11.61
N GLU A 199 2.80 3.78 12.36
CA GLU A 199 3.99 4.58 12.67
C GLU A 199 5.26 3.79 12.41
N LEU A 200 6.24 4.47 11.86
CA LEU A 200 7.53 3.90 11.54
C LEU A 200 8.63 4.81 12.04
N LYS A 201 9.66 4.22 12.65
CA LYS A 201 10.86 4.92 13.04
C LYS A 201 12.07 4.22 12.45
N LYS A 202 12.87 4.98 11.71
CA LYS A 202 14.13 4.50 11.12
C LYS A 202 15.29 5.32 11.63
N GLN A 203 16.42 4.68 11.81
CA GLN A 203 17.67 5.32 12.27
C GLN A 203 18.83 4.83 11.45
N GLY A 204 19.75 5.71 11.11
CA GLY A 204 20.96 5.37 10.36
C GLY A 204 21.80 6.58 10.00
N LEU A 205 22.88 6.33 9.26
CA LEU A 205 23.59 7.36 8.54
C LEU A 205 22.73 7.75 7.34
N GLU A 206 22.47 9.04 7.17
CA GLU A 206 21.66 9.55 6.06
C GLU A 206 22.54 9.75 4.84
N ASP A 207 22.72 8.69 4.06
CA ASP A 207 23.47 8.67 2.81
C ASP A 207 22.58 8.51 1.56
N ALA A 208 21.27 8.29 1.75
CA ALA A 208 20.30 8.22 0.69
C ALA A 208 19.75 9.60 0.29
N SER A 209 19.62 9.84 -1.02
CA SER A 209 19.02 11.06 -1.57
C SER A 209 17.61 10.74 -2.09
N TYR A 210 16.61 11.39 -1.51
CA TYR A 210 15.21 11.30 -1.94
C TYR A 210 14.90 12.43 -2.92
N ARG A 211 14.28 12.09 -4.06
CA ARG A 211 13.92 13.04 -5.14
C ARG A 211 12.48 12.88 -5.56
#